data_90d7ce16f2c0460e85e2ef22535ebb03
#
_entry.id   90d7ce16f2c0460e85e2ef22535ebb03
#
_cell.length_a   1.000
_cell.length_b   1.000
_cell.length_c   1.000
_cell.angle_alpha   90.00
_cell.angle_beta   90.00
_cell.angle_gamma   90.00
#
_symmetry.space_group_name_H-M   'P 1'
#
loop_
_entity.id
_entity.type
_entity.pdbx_description
1 polymer ?
#
loop_
_entity_poly.entity_id
_entity_poly.type
_entity_poly.pdbx_seq_one_letter_code
_entity_poly.pdbx_strand_id
1 'polypeptide(L)'
;MRITLLEDDSFIAEEIKIYFEMKDHQVEIFSNGEDLLDSINISGTDIFILDINTPIKNGIETLKELRDLGIETPAVFLTSMSDIDYIKLGFDAGCSDYIRKPFHFEELEIRINKIVFPKDSEKIQIGPKQFFDLSRRELISENSIVEISENEKNLLFFLVKNINHTLSSNIIIDYIWRDKIVSDNTLRTLIKKLRSKCSYVFIKNIRGSGYKIEKYDKH
;
A
#
# COMPACT_ATOMS: atom_id res chain seq x y z
N MET A 1 -4.48 2.97 3.47
CA MET A 1 -3.72 2.63 2.23
C MET A 1 -3.24 3.91 1.58
N ARG A 2 -2.16 3.78 0.84
CA ARG A 2 -1.70 4.79 -0.12
C ARG A 2 -2.11 4.37 -1.52
N ILE A 3 -2.90 5.20 -2.16
CA ILE A 3 -3.45 4.99 -3.50
C ILE A 3 -2.81 6.01 -4.44
N THR A 4 -2.21 5.54 -5.51
CA THR A 4 -1.77 6.41 -6.60
C THR A 4 -2.76 6.26 -7.75
N LEU A 5 -3.42 7.36 -8.10
CA LEU A 5 -4.47 7.43 -9.09
C LEU A 5 -3.97 8.15 -10.34
N LEU A 6 -4.08 7.49 -11.49
CA LEU A 6 -3.89 8.07 -12.81
C LEU A 6 -5.27 8.26 -13.47
N GLU A 7 -5.71 9.49 -13.62
CA GLU A 7 -7.02 9.86 -14.18
C GLU A 7 -6.94 11.31 -14.69
N ASP A 8 -7.25 11.53 -15.95
CA ASP A 8 -7.20 12.87 -16.57
C ASP A 8 -8.49 13.67 -16.40
N ASP A 9 -9.61 12.99 -16.15
CA ASP A 9 -10.86 13.66 -15.77
C ASP A 9 -10.77 14.10 -14.29
N SER A 10 -10.56 15.40 -14.12
CA SER A 10 -10.40 16.01 -12.78
C SER A 10 -11.62 15.82 -11.88
N PHE A 11 -12.83 15.69 -12.43
CA PHE A 11 -14.05 15.48 -11.64
C PHE A 11 -14.07 14.04 -11.09
N ILE A 12 -13.83 13.06 -11.93
CA ILE A 12 -13.76 11.65 -11.52
C ILE A 12 -12.61 11.44 -10.51
N ALA A 13 -11.45 12.03 -10.80
CA ALA A 13 -10.28 11.93 -9.93
C ALA A 13 -10.56 12.46 -8.51
N GLU A 14 -11.20 13.65 -8.42
CA GLU A 14 -11.52 14.26 -7.13
C GLU A 14 -12.61 13.49 -6.38
N GLU A 15 -13.64 12.95 -7.06
CA GLU A 15 -14.65 12.10 -6.43
C GLU A 15 -14.03 10.81 -5.85
N ILE A 16 -13.15 10.13 -6.58
CA ILE A 16 -12.42 8.96 -6.09
C ILE A 16 -11.59 9.34 -4.86
N LYS A 17 -10.86 10.46 -4.93
CA LYS A 17 -10.04 10.94 -3.83
C LYS A 17 -10.87 11.20 -2.58
N ILE A 18 -11.94 12.00 -2.68
CA ILE A 18 -12.84 12.29 -1.56
C ILE A 18 -13.37 11.00 -0.94
N TYR A 19 -13.85 10.06 -1.76
CA TYR A 19 -14.39 8.80 -1.28
C TYR A 19 -13.39 8.00 -0.44
N PHE A 20 -12.14 7.89 -0.90
CA PHE A 20 -11.12 7.12 -0.18
C PHE A 20 -10.52 7.89 0.99
N GLU A 21 -10.37 9.21 0.92
CA GLU A 21 -9.88 10.03 2.03
C GLU A 21 -10.87 10.07 3.20
N MET A 22 -12.19 10.03 2.97
CA MET A 22 -13.21 9.86 4.01
C MET A 22 -13.08 8.54 4.78
N LYS A 23 -12.31 7.57 4.27
CA LYS A 23 -12.02 6.27 4.87
C LYS A 23 -10.58 6.15 5.36
N ASP A 24 -9.94 7.27 5.67
CA ASP A 24 -8.57 7.36 6.16
C ASP A 24 -7.51 6.77 5.19
N HIS A 25 -7.79 6.75 3.88
CA HIS A 25 -6.81 6.43 2.87
C HIS A 25 -6.14 7.71 2.35
N GLN A 26 -4.95 7.59 1.77
CA GLN A 26 -4.24 8.70 1.14
C GLN A 26 -4.30 8.49 -0.37
N VAL A 27 -4.69 9.52 -1.11
CA VAL A 27 -4.79 9.48 -2.58
C VAL A 27 -3.91 10.54 -3.19
N GLU A 28 -3.01 10.15 -4.07
CA GLU A 28 -2.19 11.02 -4.90
C GLU A 28 -2.67 10.89 -6.35
N ILE A 29 -2.96 12.03 -7.00
CA ILE A 29 -3.56 12.07 -8.33
C ILE A 29 -2.53 12.54 -9.35
N PHE A 30 -2.51 11.88 -10.50
CA PHE A 30 -1.76 12.25 -11.69
C PHE A 30 -2.70 12.27 -12.90
N SER A 31 -2.55 13.25 -13.78
CA SER A 31 -3.37 13.40 -14.99
C SER A 31 -2.78 12.71 -16.22
N ASN A 32 -1.55 12.25 -16.14
CA ASN A 32 -0.87 11.50 -17.21
C ASN A 32 0.21 10.59 -16.62
N GLY A 33 0.60 9.57 -17.39
CA GLY A 33 1.54 8.56 -16.90
C GLY A 33 2.98 9.04 -16.79
N GLU A 34 3.38 10.10 -17.51
CA GLU A 34 4.74 10.64 -17.44
C GLU A 34 4.98 11.31 -16.09
N ASP A 35 4.07 12.19 -15.66
CA ASP A 35 4.15 12.84 -14.34
C ASP A 35 4.11 11.81 -13.21
N LEU A 36 3.35 10.73 -13.36
CA LEU A 36 3.32 9.65 -12.38
C LEU A 36 4.68 8.96 -12.25
N LEU A 37 5.32 8.62 -13.38
CA LEU A 37 6.62 7.95 -13.39
C LEU A 37 7.75 8.83 -12.90
N ASP A 38 7.67 10.14 -13.14
CA ASP A 38 8.64 11.13 -12.65
C ASP A 38 8.48 11.41 -11.15
N SER A 39 7.37 10.99 -10.56
CA SER A 39 7.13 11.14 -9.13
C SER A 39 8.06 10.25 -8.32
N ILE A 40 8.84 10.84 -7.44
CA ILE A 40 9.83 10.16 -6.58
C ILE A 40 9.17 9.23 -5.54
N ASN A 41 7.87 9.36 -5.31
CA ASN A 41 7.15 8.72 -4.19
C ASN A 41 6.46 7.39 -4.51
N ILE A 42 6.77 6.75 -5.62
CA ILE A 42 6.16 5.48 -6.06
C ILE A 42 6.40 4.33 -5.05
N SER A 43 7.51 4.37 -4.34
CA SER A 43 7.95 3.29 -3.43
C SER A 43 7.07 3.07 -2.19
N GLY A 44 6.13 3.96 -1.92
CA GLY A 44 5.20 3.84 -0.80
C GLY A 44 3.76 3.53 -1.19
N THR A 45 3.46 3.34 -2.47
CA THR A 45 2.11 3.06 -2.98
C THR A 45 1.68 1.64 -2.62
N ASP A 46 0.48 1.50 -2.06
CA ASP A 46 -0.12 0.20 -1.75
C ASP A 46 -0.88 -0.38 -2.95
N ILE A 47 -1.43 0.49 -3.80
CA ILE A 47 -2.15 0.13 -5.03
C ILE A 47 -2.14 1.28 -6.02
N PHE A 48 -1.99 0.95 -7.30
CA PHE A 48 -2.23 1.85 -8.42
C PHE A 48 -3.67 1.69 -8.92
N ILE A 49 -4.35 2.81 -9.16
CA ILE A 49 -5.61 2.86 -9.91
C ILE A 49 -5.28 3.65 -11.18
N LEU A 50 -5.38 3.02 -12.33
CA LEU A 50 -4.91 3.60 -13.59
C LEU A 50 -6.04 3.64 -14.61
N ASP A 51 -6.43 4.84 -15.05
CA ASP A 51 -7.24 4.92 -16.26
C ASP A 51 -6.37 4.52 -17.45
N ILE A 52 -6.95 3.70 -18.32
CA ILE A 52 -6.28 3.28 -19.56
C ILE A 52 -6.10 4.46 -20.50
N ASN A 53 -7.09 5.35 -20.59
CA ASN A 53 -7.12 6.42 -21.59
C ASN A 53 -6.67 7.77 -21.05
N THR A 54 -5.40 7.88 -20.67
CA THR A 54 -4.82 9.15 -20.25
C THR A 54 -3.92 9.76 -21.34
N PRO A 55 -3.79 11.10 -21.40
CA PRO A 55 -2.95 11.78 -22.38
C PRO A 55 -1.46 11.53 -22.12
N ILE A 56 -0.61 11.84 -23.10
CA ILE A 56 0.86 11.76 -23.08
C ILE A 56 1.34 10.32 -22.96
N LYS A 57 1.10 9.66 -21.83
CA LYS A 57 1.38 8.25 -21.61
C LYS A 57 0.16 7.59 -20.96
N ASN A 58 -0.38 6.58 -21.61
CA ASN A 58 -1.58 5.88 -21.18
C ASN A 58 -1.32 4.92 -19.99
N GLY A 59 -2.40 4.46 -19.32
CA GLY A 59 -2.28 3.63 -18.12
C GLY A 59 -1.56 2.30 -18.36
N ILE A 60 -1.72 1.68 -19.56
CA ILE A 60 -1.05 0.40 -19.88
C ILE A 60 0.46 0.59 -20.06
N GLU A 61 0.86 1.64 -20.78
CA GLU A 61 2.26 2.00 -20.96
C GLU A 61 2.90 2.35 -19.61
N THR A 62 2.19 3.10 -18.80
CA THR A 62 2.63 3.46 -17.43
C THR A 62 2.86 2.22 -16.58
N LEU A 63 1.93 1.25 -16.58
CA LEU A 63 2.09 0.04 -15.80
C LEU A 63 3.27 -0.82 -16.29
N LYS A 64 3.46 -0.95 -17.62
CA LYS A 64 4.61 -1.67 -18.17
C LYS A 64 5.93 -1.08 -17.68
N GLU A 65 6.06 0.23 -17.74
CA GLU A 65 7.28 0.91 -17.31
C GLU A 65 7.51 0.78 -15.81
N LEU A 66 6.45 0.83 -14.99
CA LEU A 66 6.53 0.51 -13.56
C LEU A 66 7.06 -0.91 -13.32
N ARG A 67 6.61 -1.89 -14.10
CA ARG A 67 7.11 -3.28 -14.03
C ARG A 67 8.56 -3.41 -14.48
N ASP A 68 8.95 -2.71 -15.53
CA ASP A 68 10.34 -2.67 -16.00
C ASP A 68 11.29 -2.05 -14.96
N LEU A 69 10.78 -1.11 -14.15
CA LEU A 69 11.49 -0.55 -13.00
C LEU A 69 11.50 -1.47 -11.75
N GLY A 70 10.89 -2.66 -11.84
CA GLY A 70 10.83 -3.63 -10.73
C GLY A 70 9.77 -3.31 -9.67
N ILE A 71 8.80 -2.44 -9.97
CA ILE A 71 7.72 -2.08 -9.07
C ILE A 71 6.59 -3.08 -9.21
N GLU A 72 6.43 -3.96 -8.22
CA GLU A 72 5.44 -5.04 -8.20
C GLU A 72 4.14 -4.65 -7.46
N THR A 73 3.99 -3.37 -7.08
CA THR A 73 2.76 -2.88 -6.44
C THR A 73 1.55 -3.21 -7.30
N PRO A 74 0.48 -3.80 -6.73
CA PRO A 74 -0.71 -4.17 -7.49
C PRO A 74 -1.35 -2.97 -8.18
N ALA A 75 -1.96 -3.23 -9.33
CA ALA A 75 -2.61 -2.20 -10.13
C ALA A 75 -4.01 -2.66 -10.59
N VAL A 76 -4.97 -1.73 -10.56
CA VAL A 76 -6.32 -1.91 -11.10
C VAL A 76 -6.52 -0.91 -12.23
N PHE A 77 -6.99 -1.38 -13.37
CA PHE A 77 -7.35 -0.49 -14.46
C PHE A 77 -8.80 -0.01 -14.35
N LEU A 78 -8.99 1.29 -14.62
CA LEU A 78 -10.29 1.85 -14.97
C LEU A 78 -10.39 1.94 -16.49
N THR A 79 -11.52 1.52 -17.07
CA THR A 79 -11.66 1.51 -18.52
C THR A 79 -13.10 1.79 -18.97
N SER A 80 -13.25 2.63 -19.98
CA SER A 80 -14.50 2.80 -20.73
C SER A 80 -14.64 1.77 -21.86
N MET A 81 -13.56 1.04 -22.18
CA MET A 81 -13.52 0.12 -23.29
C MET A 81 -14.07 -1.25 -22.93
N SER A 82 -14.89 -1.80 -23.84
CA SER A 82 -15.44 -3.16 -23.75
C SER A 82 -14.65 -4.16 -24.60
N ASP A 83 -13.55 -3.73 -25.19
CA ASP A 83 -12.80 -4.56 -26.14
C ASP A 83 -11.91 -5.55 -25.38
N ILE A 84 -12.10 -6.82 -25.66
CA ILE A 84 -11.34 -7.93 -25.06
C ILE A 84 -9.83 -7.78 -25.26
N ASP A 85 -9.41 -7.18 -26.35
CA ASP A 85 -7.99 -7.00 -26.66
C ASP A 85 -7.29 -6.06 -25.68
N TYR A 86 -7.95 -4.99 -25.24
CA TYR A 86 -7.40 -4.09 -24.20
C TYR A 86 -7.35 -4.73 -22.82
N ILE A 87 -8.34 -5.56 -22.49
CA ILE A 87 -8.33 -6.32 -21.23
C ILE A 87 -7.14 -7.29 -21.20
N LYS A 88 -6.90 -7.98 -22.31
CA LYS A 88 -5.76 -8.88 -22.45
C LYS A 88 -4.42 -8.14 -22.32
N LEU A 89 -4.28 -7.02 -23.03
CA LEU A 89 -3.08 -6.17 -22.90
C LEU A 89 -2.83 -5.67 -21.48
N GLY A 90 -3.90 -5.39 -20.73
CA GLY A 90 -3.81 -4.99 -19.34
C GLY A 90 -3.28 -6.11 -18.44
N PHE A 91 -3.79 -7.33 -18.59
CA PHE A 91 -3.27 -8.48 -17.85
C PHE A 91 -1.84 -8.85 -18.27
N ASP A 92 -1.52 -8.77 -19.55
CA ASP A 92 -0.14 -8.98 -20.05
C ASP A 92 0.83 -7.91 -19.50
N ALA A 93 0.34 -6.70 -19.20
CA ALA A 93 1.10 -5.65 -18.52
C ALA A 93 1.24 -5.88 -17.01
N GLY A 94 0.60 -6.91 -16.44
CA GLY A 94 0.70 -7.25 -15.03
C GLY A 94 -0.28 -6.51 -14.11
N CYS A 95 -1.48 -6.14 -14.60
CA CYS A 95 -2.54 -5.64 -13.73
C CYS A 95 -3.14 -6.76 -12.89
N SER A 96 -3.72 -6.39 -11.74
CA SER A 96 -4.35 -7.33 -10.81
C SER A 96 -5.85 -7.48 -11.06
N ASP A 97 -6.51 -6.44 -11.53
CA ASP A 97 -7.94 -6.43 -11.90
C ASP A 97 -8.23 -5.23 -12.81
N TYR A 98 -9.45 -5.19 -13.35
CA TYR A 98 -9.96 -4.05 -14.09
C TYR A 98 -11.41 -3.75 -13.70
N ILE A 99 -11.82 -2.48 -13.84
CA ILE A 99 -13.17 -1.99 -13.55
C ILE A 99 -13.65 -1.17 -14.73
N ARG A 100 -14.86 -1.48 -15.18
CA ARG A 100 -15.48 -0.76 -16.27
C ARG A 100 -16.18 0.51 -15.81
N LYS A 101 -15.91 1.63 -16.45
CA LYS A 101 -16.67 2.88 -16.33
C LYS A 101 -18.03 2.78 -17.06
N PRO A 102 -19.16 3.25 -16.46
CA PRO A 102 -19.27 3.80 -15.12
C PRO A 102 -19.28 2.71 -14.05
N PHE A 103 -18.74 3.00 -12.86
CA PHE A 103 -18.66 2.09 -11.72
C PHE A 103 -19.17 2.76 -10.43
N HIS A 104 -19.48 1.95 -9.43
CA HIS A 104 -19.75 2.41 -8.08
C HIS A 104 -18.44 2.42 -7.26
N PHE A 105 -18.24 3.45 -6.43
CA PHE A 105 -17.03 3.54 -5.60
C PHE A 105 -16.89 2.38 -4.61
N GLU A 106 -18.02 1.84 -4.14
CA GLU A 106 -18.04 0.64 -3.30
C GLU A 106 -17.50 -0.60 -4.05
N GLU A 107 -17.78 -0.74 -5.35
CA GLU A 107 -17.23 -1.82 -6.16
C GLU A 107 -15.71 -1.69 -6.27
N LEU A 108 -15.24 -0.48 -6.57
CA LEU A 108 -13.80 -0.18 -6.65
C LEU A 108 -13.12 -0.52 -5.31
N GLU A 109 -13.70 -0.09 -4.19
CA GLU A 109 -13.19 -0.37 -2.85
C GLU A 109 -13.13 -1.87 -2.54
N ILE A 110 -14.20 -2.62 -2.84
CA ILE A 110 -14.26 -4.08 -2.60
C ILE A 110 -13.15 -4.79 -3.37
N ARG A 111 -12.93 -4.43 -4.63
CA ARG A 111 -11.91 -5.04 -5.49
C ARG A 111 -10.49 -4.69 -5.00
N ILE A 112 -10.25 -3.42 -4.69
CA ILE A 112 -8.98 -2.96 -4.12
C ILE A 112 -8.68 -3.70 -2.83
N ASN A 113 -9.65 -3.76 -1.91
CA ASN A 113 -9.47 -4.46 -0.63
C ASN A 113 -9.18 -5.95 -0.83
N LYS A 114 -9.79 -6.60 -1.81
CA LYS A 114 -9.51 -8.01 -2.15
C LYS A 114 -8.09 -8.22 -2.67
N ILE A 115 -7.55 -7.24 -3.40
CA ILE A 115 -6.21 -7.29 -3.99
C ILE A 115 -5.14 -6.95 -2.96
N VAL A 116 -5.34 -5.85 -2.24
CA VAL A 116 -4.38 -5.37 -1.22
C VAL A 116 -4.43 -6.24 0.04
N PHE A 117 -5.62 -6.76 0.38
CA PHE A 117 -5.90 -7.60 1.54
C PHE A 117 -6.64 -8.88 1.13
N PRO A 118 -5.99 -9.80 0.39
CA PRO A 118 -6.63 -11.07 0.02
C PRO A 118 -7.11 -11.81 1.27
N LYS A 119 -8.34 -12.35 1.23
CA LYS A 119 -8.97 -13.01 2.40
C LYS A 119 -8.14 -14.18 2.98
N ASP A 120 -7.29 -14.77 2.18
CA ASP A 120 -6.35 -15.84 2.55
C ASP A 120 -4.96 -15.33 2.95
N SER A 121 -4.70 -14.03 2.84
CA SER A 121 -3.48 -13.41 3.36
C SER A 121 -3.72 -12.88 4.79
N GLU A 122 -4.04 -13.56 5.53
CA GLU A 122 -3.55 -14.26 6.67
C GLU A 122 -2.81 -13.43 7.68
N LYS A 123 -3.12 -13.79 8.88
CA LYS A 123 -2.36 -13.43 10.07
C LYS A 123 -0.91 -13.85 9.87
N ILE A 124 -0.07 -12.89 9.57
CA ILE A 124 1.38 -13.14 9.47
C ILE A 124 1.91 -13.35 10.88
N GLN A 125 2.51 -14.50 11.11
CA GLN A 125 3.15 -14.77 12.39
C GLN A 125 4.45 -13.96 12.50
N ILE A 126 4.52 -13.08 13.50
CA ILE A 126 5.64 -12.18 13.77
C ILE A 126 6.39 -12.53 15.06
N GLY A 127 5.90 -13.51 15.79
CA GLY A 127 6.50 -13.99 17.03
C GLY A 127 5.76 -15.19 17.63
N PRO A 128 6.23 -15.74 18.77
CA PRO A 128 5.52 -16.78 19.49
C PRO A 128 4.14 -16.29 19.89
N LYS A 129 3.08 -16.94 19.40
CA LYS A 129 1.67 -16.55 19.64
C LYS A 129 1.33 -15.10 19.28
N GLN A 130 2.10 -14.48 18.37
CA GLN A 130 1.88 -13.13 17.88
C GLN A 130 1.69 -13.12 16.38
N PHE A 131 0.62 -12.48 15.95
CA PHE A 131 0.21 -12.40 14.55
C PHE A 131 -0.20 -10.97 14.21
N PHE A 132 0.05 -10.57 13.00
CA PHE A 132 -0.51 -9.34 12.44
C PHE A 132 -1.46 -9.70 11.30
N ASP A 133 -2.72 -9.30 11.45
CA ASP A 133 -3.73 -9.44 10.40
C ASP A 133 -3.61 -8.25 9.44
N LEU A 134 -3.10 -8.52 8.23
CA LEU A 134 -2.90 -7.48 7.21
C LEU A 134 -4.20 -6.85 6.74
N SER A 135 -5.29 -7.64 6.69
CA SER A 135 -6.59 -7.18 6.19
C SER A 135 -7.28 -6.25 7.18
N ARG A 136 -7.21 -6.59 8.47
CA ARG A 136 -7.85 -5.83 9.55
C ARG A 136 -6.91 -4.82 10.20
N ARG A 137 -5.62 -4.89 9.88
CA ARG A 137 -4.55 -4.13 10.54
C ARG A 137 -4.57 -4.30 12.07
N GLU A 138 -4.83 -5.53 12.50
CA GLU A 138 -4.91 -5.89 13.92
C GLU A 138 -3.67 -6.65 14.37
N LEU A 139 -3.14 -6.24 15.51
CA LEU A 139 -2.10 -7.00 16.22
C LEU A 139 -2.79 -7.97 17.17
N ILE A 140 -2.48 -9.25 17.04
CA ILE A 140 -3.01 -10.32 17.88
C ILE A 140 -1.85 -10.89 18.70
N SER A 141 -1.99 -10.91 20.00
CA SER A 141 -1.04 -11.51 20.92
C SER A 141 -1.78 -12.44 21.89
N GLU A 142 -1.29 -13.66 22.05
CA GLU A 142 -1.90 -14.67 22.95
C GLU A 142 -3.42 -14.87 22.73
N ASN A 143 -3.85 -14.87 21.45
CA ASN A 143 -5.24 -14.99 20.99
C ASN A 143 -6.15 -13.79 21.33
N SER A 144 -5.60 -12.68 21.79
CA SER A 144 -6.34 -11.45 22.07
C SER A 144 -5.90 -10.33 21.15
N ILE A 145 -6.82 -9.44 20.75
CA ILE A 145 -6.48 -8.24 19.98
C ILE A 145 -5.80 -7.25 20.92
N VAL A 146 -4.63 -6.77 20.49
CA VAL A 146 -3.89 -5.73 21.17
C VAL A 146 -4.28 -4.37 20.62
N GLU A 147 -4.77 -3.49 21.46
CA GLU A 147 -5.13 -2.13 21.05
C GLU A 147 -3.87 -1.34 20.67
N ILE A 148 -3.81 -0.91 19.43
CA ILE A 148 -2.72 -0.11 18.84
C ILE A 148 -3.29 1.10 18.12
N SER A 149 -2.53 2.22 18.17
CA SER A 149 -2.89 3.47 17.47
C SER A 149 -2.72 3.35 15.96
N GLU A 150 -3.32 4.27 15.19
CA GLU A 150 -3.20 4.28 13.72
C GLU A 150 -1.74 4.34 13.24
N ASN A 151 -0.88 5.15 13.87
CA ASN A 151 0.53 5.18 13.52
C ASN A 151 1.24 3.85 13.83
N GLU A 152 0.85 3.14 14.88
CA GLU A 152 1.37 1.80 15.19
C GLU A 152 0.87 0.76 14.18
N LYS A 153 -0.39 0.86 13.73
CA LYS A 153 -0.95 0.02 12.65
C LYS A 153 -0.19 0.24 11.33
N ASN A 154 0.02 1.50 10.97
CA ASN A 154 0.73 1.86 9.75
C ASN A 154 2.19 1.38 9.79
N LEU A 155 2.87 1.53 10.94
CA LEU A 155 4.23 1.00 11.13
C LEU A 155 4.29 -0.51 10.95
N LEU A 156 3.40 -1.26 11.63
CA LEU A 156 3.35 -2.71 11.53
C LEU A 156 3.03 -3.18 10.12
N PHE A 157 2.01 -2.59 9.52
CA PHE A 157 1.61 -2.92 8.16
C PHE A 157 2.78 -2.75 7.18
N PHE A 158 3.48 -1.62 7.25
CA PHE A 158 4.60 -1.34 6.36
C PHE A 158 5.79 -2.29 6.58
N LEU A 159 6.12 -2.57 7.83
CA LEU A 159 7.20 -3.51 8.16
C LEU A 159 6.84 -4.96 7.78
N VAL A 160 5.58 -5.38 7.97
CA VAL A 160 5.14 -6.74 7.65
C VAL A 160 5.03 -6.95 6.14
N LYS A 161 4.60 -5.94 5.37
CA LYS A 161 4.66 -5.99 3.90
C LYS A 161 6.10 -6.13 3.37
N ASN A 162 7.06 -5.59 4.09
CA ASN A 162 8.49 -5.67 3.75
C ASN A 162 9.22 -6.65 4.67
N ILE A 163 8.58 -7.76 5.01
CA ILE A 163 9.15 -8.77 5.92
C ILE A 163 10.51 -9.27 5.40
N ASN A 164 11.48 -9.44 6.30
CA ASN A 164 12.88 -9.77 6.00
C ASN A 164 13.69 -8.65 5.31
N HIS A 165 13.10 -7.52 4.94
CA HIS A 165 13.83 -6.37 4.40
C HIS A 165 14.06 -5.31 5.48
N THR A 166 15.23 -4.67 5.44
CA THR A 166 15.55 -3.57 6.35
C THR A 166 15.09 -2.26 5.71
N LEU A 167 14.20 -1.55 6.40
CA LEU A 167 13.72 -0.24 5.99
C LEU A 167 14.44 0.86 6.76
N SER A 168 14.95 1.87 6.05
CA SER A 168 15.60 3.01 6.70
C SER A 168 14.59 3.85 7.50
N SER A 169 15.07 4.56 8.52
CA SER A 169 14.22 5.45 9.33
C SER A 169 13.49 6.47 8.49
N ASN A 170 14.16 7.04 7.47
CA ASN A 170 13.57 8.05 6.61
C ASN A 170 12.39 7.51 5.80
N ILE A 171 12.53 6.32 5.21
CA ILE A 171 11.45 5.66 4.46
C ILE A 171 10.25 5.36 5.38
N ILE A 172 10.49 4.90 6.61
CA ILE A 172 9.43 4.62 7.58
C ILE A 172 8.74 5.92 8.02
N ILE A 173 9.51 6.97 8.31
CA ILE A 173 8.98 8.29 8.71
C ILE A 173 8.13 8.85 7.59
N ASP A 174 8.64 8.82 6.36
CA ASP A 174 7.91 9.28 5.18
C ASP A 174 6.62 8.49 4.97
N TYR A 175 6.65 7.18 5.12
CA TYR A 175 5.45 6.34 5.02
C TYR A 175 4.38 6.70 6.07
N ILE A 176 4.76 6.96 7.32
CA ILE A 176 3.80 7.16 8.43
C ILE A 176 3.32 8.62 8.50
N TRP A 177 4.20 9.61 8.25
CA TRP A 177 3.93 11.03 8.56
C TRP A 177 4.05 11.97 7.35
N ARG A 178 4.22 11.50 6.14
CA ARG A 178 4.36 12.21 4.85
C ARG A 178 4.64 13.72 4.90
N ASP A 179 3.64 14.51 5.32
CA ASP A 179 3.67 15.98 5.26
C ASP A 179 4.10 16.63 6.57
N LYS A 180 4.57 15.82 7.53
CA LYS A 180 5.00 16.31 8.83
C LYS A 180 6.49 16.09 9.01
N ILE A 181 7.20 17.16 9.28
CA ILE A 181 8.61 17.06 9.68
C ILE A 181 8.64 16.44 11.08
N VAL A 182 9.00 15.17 11.16
CA VAL A 182 9.18 14.44 12.42
C VAL A 182 10.62 13.99 12.59
N SER A 183 11.07 13.94 13.81
CA SER A 183 12.44 13.50 14.13
C SER A 183 12.53 11.98 14.26
N ASP A 184 13.73 11.44 14.10
CA ASP A 184 14.04 10.03 14.40
C ASP A 184 13.59 9.61 15.81
N ASN A 185 13.58 10.53 16.77
CA ASN A 185 13.12 10.25 18.13
C ASN A 185 11.62 9.94 18.19
N THR A 186 10.82 10.53 17.30
CA THR A 186 9.38 10.24 17.18
C THR A 186 9.17 8.78 16.74
N LEU A 187 9.91 8.33 15.73
CA LEU A 187 9.88 6.94 15.27
C LEU A 187 10.35 5.98 16.38
N ARG A 188 11.46 6.29 17.05
CA ARG A 188 11.97 5.47 18.14
C ARG A 188 10.95 5.34 19.27
N THR A 189 10.24 6.43 19.59
CA THR A 189 9.20 6.44 20.61
C THR A 189 8.01 5.58 20.19
N LEU A 190 7.59 5.66 18.93
CA LEU A 190 6.52 4.83 18.38
C LEU A 190 6.88 3.34 18.46
N ILE A 191 8.09 2.97 18.03
CA ILE A 191 8.58 1.59 18.11
C ILE A 191 8.66 1.11 19.57
N LYS A 192 9.14 1.95 20.48
CA LYS A 192 9.21 1.61 21.92
C LYS A 192 7.82 1.34 22.49
N LYS A 193 6.84 2.19 22.18
CA LYS A 193 5.43 2.02 22.60
C LYS A 193 4.85 0.72 22.05
N LEU A 194 5.07 0.43 20.78
CA LEU A 194 4.57 -0.78 20.14
C LEU A 194 5.21 -2.04 20.76
N ARG A 195 6.52 -2.03 20.96
CA ARG A 195 7.23 -3.14 21.63
C ARG A 195 6.75 -3.40 23.05
N SER A 196 6.36 -2.36 23.81
CA SER A 196 5.87 -2.52 25.19
C SER A 196 4.47 -3.15 25.27
N LYS A 197 3.74 -3.22 24.17
CA LYS A 197 2.42 -3.86 24.08
C LYS A 197 2.48 -5.36 23.82
N CYS A 198 3.66 -5.89 23.57
CA CYS A 198 3.88 -7.28 23.20
C CYS A 198 4.94 -7.93 24.10
N SER A 199 4.73 -9.21 24.41
CA SER A 199 5.67 -10.02 25.20
C SER A 199 6.94 -10.41 24.43
N TYR A 200 6.93 -10.27 23.10
CA TYR A 200 8.04 -10.63 22.21
C TYR A 200 8.48 -9.45 21.36
N VAL A 201 9.80 -9.27 21.24
CA VAL A 201 10.39 -8.18 20.41
C VAL A 201 10.53 -8.65 18.98
N PHE A 202 9.55 -8.33 18.14
CA PHE A 202 9.51 -8.71 16.72
C PHE A 202 10.13 -7.66 15.78
N ILE A 203 10.19 -6.39 16.18
CA ILE A 203 10.87 -5.34 15.39
C ILE A 203 12.34 -5.29 15.79
N LYS A 204 13.23 -5.63 14.87
CA LYS A 204 14.67 -5.56 15.06
C LYS A 204 15.22 -4.22 14.61
N ASN A 205 16.14 -3.66 15.39
CA ASN A 205 16.94 -2.50 14.99
C ASN A 205 18.24 -2.97 14.34
N ILE A 206 18.46 -2.61 13.10
CA ILE A 206 19.69 -2.88 12.36
C ILE A 206 20.53 -1.61 12.41
N ARG A 207 21.58 -1.65 13.22
CA ARG A 207 22.41 -0.48 13.52
C ARG A 207 22.93 0.17 12.23
N GLY A 208 22.68 1.47 12.08
CA GLY A 208 23.10 2.26 10.92
C GLY A 208 22.24 2.08 9.67
N SER A 209 21.28 1.12 9.66
CA SER A 209 20.49 0.81 8.46
C SER A 209 18.99 1.05 8.65
N GLY A 210 18.43 0.80 9.86
CA GLY A 210 17.00 1.02 10.12
C GLY A 210 16.34 -0.11 10.91
N TYR A 211 15.13 -0.48 10.51
CA TYR A 211 14.31 -1.46 11.22
C TYR A 211 13.79 -2.54 10.28
N LYS A 212 13.58 -3.74 10.81
CA LYS A 212 12.95 -4.84 10.08
C LYS A 212 12.12 -5.73 11.00
N ILE A 213 11.16 -6.45 10.41
CA ILE A 213 10.54 -7.65 10.98
C ILE A 213 11.06 -8.85 10.21
N GLU A 214 11.45 -9.89 10.91
CA GLU A 214 11.81 -11.18 10.30
C GLU A 214 10.62 -12.12 10.37
N LYS A 215 10.49 -12.96 9.35
CA LYS A 215 9.52 -14.04 9.38
C LYS A 215 9.80 -14.91 10.60
N TYR A 216 8.77 -15.20 11.38
CA TYR A 216 8.91 -16.07 12.52
C TYR A 216 8.93 -17.52 12.03
N ASP A 217 10.09 -18.17 12.12
CA ASP A 217 10.22 -19.61 11.88
C ASP A 217 10.19 -20.33 13.24
N LYS A 218 9.28 -21.29 13.36
CA LYS A 218 9.30 -22.21 14.52
C LYS A 218 10.52 -23.10 14.38
N HIS A 219 11.53 -22.89 15.19
CA HIS A 219 12.55 -23.89 15.45
C HIS A 219 12.02 -24.97 16.39
#